data_7ec04dde5e0cd04c580c1cb1d084f3e6
#
_entry.id   7ec04dde5e0cd04c580c1cb1d084f3e6
#
_cell.length_a   1.000
_cell.length_b   1.000
_cell.length_c   1.000
_cell.angle_alpha   90.00
_cell.angle_beta   90.00
_cell.angle_gamma   90.00
#
_symmetry.space_group_name_H-M   'P 1'
#
loop_
_entity.id
_entity.type
_entity.pdbx_description
1 polymer ?
#
loop_
_entity_poly.entity_id
_entity_poly.type
_entity_poly.pdbx_seq_one_letter_code
_entity_poly.pdbx_strand_id
1 'polypeptide(L)'
;PDVPNWAWHEYGMRVGFWRFKKLYDRLGIKPTLSINARVTVDYPRVAQACLEAGWEFMGHAYEQMPIHKVEDQKAMIERSMDTLEKFTGKRPVGWLGPGLTQTFETPDLLAAAGVKYIGDYPYDDEPTEIQTAHGPLVTLPYTVENNDIPMMIVQHHEAAYWTQKCCDTFDRYLQEATENPGRPKIMAIAIHPYISGQP
;
A
#
# COMPACT_ATOMS: atom_id res chain seq x y z
N PRO A 1 7.83 -15.27 20.91
CA PRO A 1 7.76 -14.07 20.08
C PRO A 1 9.15 -13.61 19.66
N ASP A 2 9.30 -13.14 18.44
CA ASP A 2 10.54 -12.54 17.93
C ASP A 2 10.61 -11.07 18.36
N VAL A 3 11.14 -10.82 19.55
CA VAL A 3 11.20 -9.49 20.15
C VAL A 3 12.10 -8.52 19.36
N PRO A 4 13.28 -8.90 18.86
CA PRO A 4 14.10 -8.00 18.02
C PRO A 4 13.38 -7.57 16.73
N ASN A 5 12.70 -8.47 16.05
CA ASN A 5 11.95 -8.16 14.84
C ASN A 5 10.75 -7.25 15.15
N TRP A 6 10.03 -7.50 16.24
CA TRP A 6 9.00 -6.60 16.73
C TRP A 6 9.57 -5.20 17.02
N ALA A 7 10.67 -5.11 17.73
CA ALA A 7 11.30 -3.83 18.06
C ALA A 7 11.74 -3.03 16.82
N TRP A 8 12.17 -3.73 15.77
CA TRP A 8 12.51 -3.10 14.49
C TRP A 8 11.27 -2.46 13.81
N HIS A 9 10.14 -3.17 13.82
CA HIS A 9 8.89 -2.60 13.32
C HIS A 9 8.39 -1.44 14.18
N GLU A 10 8.54 -1.53 15.52
CA GLU A 10 8.26 -0.43 16.45
C GLU A 10 9.06 0.83 16.13
N TYR A 11 10.31 0.70 15.73
CA TYR A 11 11.11 1.83 15.27
C TYR A 11 10.42 2.59 14.13
N GLY A 12 9.81 1.86 13.19
CA GLY A 12 9.02 2.44 12.11
C GLY A 12 7.89 3.34 12.62
N MET A 13 7.12 2.86 13.60
CA MET A 13 6.00 3.61 14.18
C MET A 13 6.45 4.79 15.07
N ARG A 14 7.56 4.63 15.78
CA ARG A 14 8.04 5.62 16.75
C ARG A 14 8.90 6.71 16.14
N VAL A 15 9.66 6.39 15.08
CA VAL A 15 10.67 7.29 14.51
C VAL A 15 10.52 7.43 13.00
N GLY A 16 10.57 6.33 12.25
CA GLY A 16 10.64 6.35 10.79
C GLY A 16 9.44 7.03 10.14
N PHE A 17 8.23 6.72 10.61
CA PHE A 17 7.01 7.37 10.15
C PHE A 17 7.07 8.90 10.26
N TRP A 18 7.56 9.44 11.37
CA TRP A 18 7.60 10.88 11.60
C TRP A 18 8.60 11.59 10.70
N ARG A 19 9.66 10.91 10.26
CA ARG A 19 10.58 11.42 9.22
C ARG A 19 9.87 11.55 7.88
N PHE A 20 9.12 10.53 7.46
CA PHE A 20 8.31 10.58 6.25
C PHE A 20 7.22 11.64 6.33
N LYS A 21 6.47 11.69 7.45
CA LYS A 21 5.44 12.71 7.66
C LYS A 21 6.01 14.12 7.46
N LYS A 22 7.14 14.42 8.10
CA LYS A 22 7.82 15.71 7.96
C LYS A 22 8.29 15.97 6.52
N LEU A 23 8.79 14.95 5.83
CA LEU A 23 9.23 15.06 4.43
C LEU A 23 8.07 15.35 3.51
N TYR A 24 7.00 14.58 3.63
CA TYR A 24 5.82 14.73 2.78
C TYR A 24 5.08 16.04 3.01
N ASP A 25 4.96 16.50 4.24
CA ASP A 25 4.42 17.82 4.56
C ASP A 25 5.23 18.94 3.88
N ARG A 26 6.57 18.86 3.95
CA ARG A 26 7.47 19.83 3.31
C ARG A 26 7.35 19.84 1.78
N LEU A 27 7.12 18.68 1.18
CA LEU A 27 7.00 18.51 -0.28
C LEU A 27 5.57 18.67 -0.80
N GLY A 28 4.57 18.79 0.09
CA GLY A 28 3.16 18.82 -0.30
C GLY A 28 2.65 17.49 -0.87
N ILE A 29 3.32 16.36 -0.57
CA ILE A 29 2.93 15.04 -1.04
C ILE A 29 1.88 14.44 -0.11
N LYS A 30 0.82 13.88 -0.68
CA LYS A 30 -0.22 13.13 0.01
C LYS A 30 -0.16 11.66 -0.45
N PRO A 31 0.50 10.78 0.30
CA PRO A 31 0.57 9.38 -0.08
C PRO A 31 -0.75 8.65 0.17
N THR A 32 -0.93 7.53 -0.52
CA THR A 32 -1.90 6.51 -0.14
C THR A 32 -1.31 5.64 0.96
N LEU A 33 -1.99 5.56 2.08
CA LEU A 33 -1.59 4.76 3.24
C LEU A 33 -2.20 3.36 3.13
N SER A 34 -1.40 2.38 2.72
CA SER A 34 -1.77 0.97 2.82
C SER A 34 -1.63 0.53 4.28
N ILE A 35 -2.76 0.41 4.98
CA ILE A 35 -2.78 0.29 6.44
C ILE A 35 -3.51 -0.96 6.92
N ASN A 36 -2.84 -1.78 7.74
CA ASN A 36 -3.56 -2.76 8.53
C ASN A 36 -4.53 -2.02 9.48
N ALA A 37 -5.80 -2.41 9.46
CA ALA A 37 -6.82 -1.68 10.21
C ALA A 37 -6.53 -1.60 11.73
N ARG A 38 -5.87 -2.61 12.28
CA ARG A 38 -5.42 -2.67 13.68
C ARG A 38 -4.49 -1.51 14.08
N VAL A 39 -3.77 -0.92 13.12
CA VAL A 39 -2.90 0.25 13.39
C VAL A 39 -3.70 1.43 13.93
N THR A 40 -4.96 1.60 13.51
CA THR A 40 -5.82 2.66 14.05
C THR A 40 -6.16 2.47 15.53
N VAL A 41 -6.05 1.23 16.03
CA VAL A 41 -6.30 0.85 17.42
C VAL A 41 -5.01 0.89 18.25
N ASP A 42 -3.95 0.26 17.75
CA ASP A 42 -2.70 0.10 18.49
C ASP A 42 -1.80 1.36 18.41
N TYR A 43 -1.87 2.11 17.31
CA TYR A 43 -1.07 3.32 17.04
C TYR A 43 -1.93 4.52 16.61
N PRO A 44 -2.94 4.90 17.40
CA PRO A 44 -3.93 5.91 16.99
C PRO A 44 -3.30 7.26 16.65
N ARG A 45 -2.17 7.63 17.28
CA ARG A 45 -1.46 8.88 16.97
C ARG A 45 -0.88 8.90 15.54
N VAL A 46 -0.36 7.76 15.08
CA VAL A 46 0.16 7.63 13.71
C VAL A 46 -0.98 7.74 12.70
N ALA A 47 -2.04 6.96 12.91
CA ALA A 47 -3.22 6.98 12.05
C ALA A 47 -3.89 8.38 12.03
N GLN A 48 -4.00 9.04 13.18
CA GLN A 48 -4.57 10.38 13.29
C GLN A 48 -3.75 11.42 12.52
N ALA A 49 -2.42 11.36 12.59
CA ALA A 49 -1.54 12.27 11.86
C ALA A 49 -1.68 12.10 10.32
N CYS A 50 -1.93 10.88 9.84
CA CYS A 50 -2.23 10.63 8.43
C CYS A 50 -3.59 11.22 8.04
N LEU A 51 -4.61 11.02 8.87
CA LEU A 51 -5.96 11.55 8.63
C LEU A 51 -5.98 13.08 8.56
N GLU A 52 -5.32 13.75 9.52
CA GLU A 52 -5.19 15.21 9.56
C GLU A 52 -4.41 15.77 8.37
N ALA A 53 -3.44 15.03 7.85
CA ALA A 53 -2.71 15.39 6.63
C ALA A 53 -3.50 15.16 5.35
N GLY A 54 -4.69 14.57 5.45
CA GLY A 54 -5.54 14.25 4.29
C GLY A 54 -4.98 13.15 3.40
N TRP A 55 -4.26 12.18 3.99
CA TRP A 55 -3.78 10.99 3.27
C TRP A 55 -4.94 10.06 2.98
N GLU A 56 -4.87 9.36 1.87
CA GLU A 56 -5.83 8.30 1.55
C GLU A 56 -5.56 7.08 2.42
N PHE A 57 -6.64 6.48 2.96
CA PHE A 57 -6.58 5.21 3.68
C PHE A 57 -7.02 4.09 2.74
N MET A 58 -6.12 3.17 2.46
CA MET A 58 -6.35 1.97 1.66
C MET A 58 -6.27 0.74 2.56
N GLY A 59 -7.21 -0.19 2.44
CA GLY A 59 -7.24 -1.40 3.25
C GLY A 59 -6.04 -2.31 2.99
N HIS A 60 -5.47 -2.88 4.07
CA HIS A 60 -4.34 -3.81 4.01
C HIS A 60 -4.54 -4.96 5.02
N ALA A 61 -5.71 -5.58 4.99
CA ALA A 61 -6.21 -6.54 5.98
C ALA A 61 -6.30 -5.92 7.41
N TYR A 62 -6.74 -6.73 8.36
CA TYR A 62 -6.80 -6.29 9.76
C TYR A 62 -5.42 -6.31 10.42
N GLU A 63 -4.65 -7.37 10.17
CA GLU A 63 -3.28 -7.59 10.62
C GLU A 63 -2.40 -8.00 9.44
N GLN A 64 -1.08 -7.95 9.60
CA GLN A 64 -0.10 -8.34 8.58
C GLN A 64 -0.06 -9.86 8.44
N MET A 65 -1.07 -10.42 7.78
CA MET A 65 -1.20 -11.85 7.52
C MET A 65 -1.51 -12.09 6.03
N PRO A 66 -0.78 -12.99 5.35
CA PRO A 66 -1.10 -13.37 3.97
C PRO A 66 -2.54 -13.84 3.83
N ILE A 67 -3.26 -13.32 2.84
CA ILE A 67 -4.70 -13.56 2.68
C ILE A 67 -5.03 -15.05 2.55
N HIS A 68 -4.21 -15.83 1.84
CA HIS A 68 -4.41 -17.28 1.69
C HIS A 68 -4.27 -18.09 2.99
N LYS A 69 -3.84 -17.45 4.10
CA LYS A 69 -3.77 -18.06 5.45
C LYS A 69 -4.93 -17.63 6.35
N VAL A 70 -5.80 -16.77 5.87
CA VAL A 70 -6.98 -16.30 6.61
C VAL A 70 -8.11 -17.30 6.40
N GLU A 71 -8.65 -17.87 7.48
CA GLU A 71 -9.73 -18.86 7.42
C GLU A 71 -11.03 -18.26 6.88
N ASP A 72 -11.42 -17.10 7.39
CA ASP A 72 -12.62 -16.35 6.95
C ASP A 72 -12.20 -14.99 6.38
N GLN A 73 -11.91 -14.98 5.08
CA GLN A 73 -11.51 -13.77 4.36
C GLN A 73 -12.61 -12.72 4.36
N LYS A 74 -13.88 -13.13 4.22
CA LYS A 74 -15.03 -12.21 4.20
C LYS A 74 -15.11 -11.44 5.52
N ALA A 75 -15.15 -12.15 6.63
CA ALA A 75 -15.21 -11.52 7.95
C ALA A 75 -13.98 -10.63 8.22
N MET A 76 -12.79 -11.04 7.79
CA MET A 76 -11.57 -10.25 7.94
C MET A 76 -11.63 -8.97 7.11
N ILE A 77 -12.06 -9.04 5.84
CA ILE A 77 -12.21 -7.88 4.95
C ILE A 77 -13.22 -6.90 5.56
N GLU A 78 -14.42 -7.36 5.91
CA GLU A 78 -15.45 -6.50 6.50
C GLU A 78 -14.98 -5.85 7.79
N ARG A 79 -14.38 -6.62 8.70
CA ARG A 79 -13.80 -6.08 9.94
C ARG A 79 -12.76 -5.00 9.66
N SER A 80 -11.93 -5.19 8.65
CA SER A 80 -10.89 -4.22 8.27
C SER A 80 -11.51 -2.92 7.77
N MET A 81 -12.45 -3.05 6.83
CA MET A 81 -13.12 -1.91 6.21
C MET A 81 -13.96 -1.13 7.22
N ASP A 82 -14.72 -1.81 8.08
CA ASP A 82 -15.55 -1.19 9.13
C ASP A 82 -14.68 -0.47 10.18
N THR A 83 -13.53 -1.06 10.54
CA THR A 83 -12.60 -0.43 11.49
C THR A 83 -12.02 0.86 10.92
N LEU A 84 -11.60 0.84 9.65
CA LEU A 84 -11.09 2.02 8.96
C LEU A 84 -12.17 3.08 8.74
N GLU A 85 -13.37 2.66 8.34
CA GLU A 85 -14.53 3.56 8.18
C GLU A 85 -14.89 4.25 9.50
N LYS A 86 -14.96 3.50 10.59
CA LYS A 86 -15.23 4.06 11.92
C LYS A 86 -14.18 5.09 12.33
N PHE A 87 -12.93 4.87 11.99
CA PHE A 87 -11.83 5.77 12.34
C PHE A 87 -11.80 7.02 11.46
N THR A 88 -11.96 6.86 10.13
CA THR A 88 -11.79 7.95 9.16
C THR A 88 -13.07 8.70 8.82
N GLY A 89 -14.23 8.12 9.13
CA GLY A 89 -15.55 8.59 8.70
C GLY A 89 -15.87 8.26 7.24
N LYS A 90 -15.02 7.50 6.56
CA LYS A 90 -15.20 7.08 5.15
C LYS A 90 -14.76 5.64 4.97
N ARG A 91 -15.60 4.85 4.30
CA ARG A 91 -15.21 3.48 3.91
C ARG A 91 -14.11 3.55 2.85
N PRO A 92 -12.98 2.85 3.03
CA PRO A 92 -11.92 2.79 2.02
C PRO A 92 -12.45 2.20 0.71
N VAL A 93 -11.92 2.70 -0.41
CA VAL A 93 -12.27 2.18 -1.75
C VAL A 93 -11.11 1.47 -2.42
N GLY A 94 -9.93 1.52 -1.84
CA GLY A 94 -8.73 0.84 -2.29
C GLY A 94 -8.33 -0.32 -1.38
N TRP A 95 -7.65 -1.30 -1.94
CA TRP A 95 -7.11 -2.45 -1.22
C TRP A 95 -5.74 -2.87 -1.76
N LEU A 96 -4.87 -3.26 -0.84
CA LEU A 96 -3.62 -3.96 -1.11
C LEU A 96 -3.50 -5.13 -0.12
N GLY A 97 -3.44 -6.36 -0.60
CA GLY A 97 -3.29 -7.52 0.27
C GLY A 97 -1.89 -7.61 0.88
N PRO A 98 -1.74 -8.03 2.15
CA PRO A 98 -0.42 -8.24 2.75
C PRO A 98 0.45 -9.18 1.91
N GLY A 99 1.63 -8.68 1.50
CA GLY A 99 2.55 -9.40 0.61
C GLY A 99 1.99 -9.66 -0.80
N LEU A 100 1.06 -8.82 -1.28
CA LEU A 100 0.35 -8.98 -2.55
C LEU A 100 -0.36 -10.34 -2.67
N THR A 101 -0.78 -10.92 -1.55
CA THR A 101 -1.40 -12.25 -1.54
C THR A 101 -2.91 -12.15 -1.69
N GLN A 102 -3.46 -13.05 -2.47
CA GLN A 102 -4.90 -13.24 -2.67
C GLN A 102 -5.22 -14.71 -2.89
N THR A 103 -6.51 -15.05 -2.85
CA THR A 103 -7.08 -16.29 -3.39
C THR A 103 -7.97 -15.96 -4.59
N PHE A 104 -8.47 -16.95 -5.29
CA PHE A 104 -9.39 -16.73 -6.41
C PHE A 104 -10.69 -16.03 -5.99
N GLU A 105 -11.11 -16.17 -4.73
CA GLU A 105 -12.33 -15.57 -4.20
C GLU A 105 -12.13 -14.11 -3.72
N THR A 106 -10.89 -13.72 -3.42
CA THR A 106 -10.59 -12.42 -2.82
C THR A 106 -11.13 -11.23 -3.63
N PRO A 107 -10.99 -11.18 -4.98
CA PRO A 107 -11.53 -10.06 -5.77
C PRO A 107 -13.05 -9.92 -5.65
N ASP A 108 -13.79 -11.04 -5.64
CA ASP A 108 -15.24 -11.03 -5.47
C ASP A 108 -15.64 -10.50 -4.08
N LEU A 109 -14.94 -10.94 -3.03
CA LEU A 109 -15.18 -10.48 -1.66
C LEU A 109 -14.87 -8.98 -1.49
N LEU A 110 -13.80 -8.50 -2.12
CA LEU A 110 -13.42 -7.09 -2.10
C LEU A 110 -14.45 -6.21 -2.83
N ALA A 111 -14.89 -6.64 -4.01
CA ALA A 111 -15.94 -5.95 -4.76
C ALA A 111 -17.26 -5.90 -3.98
N ALA A 112 -17.66 -7.02 -3.33
CA ALA A 112 -18.82 -7.08 -2.46
C ALA A 112 -18.70 -6.11 -1.26
N ALA A 113 -17.51 -5.93 -0.71
CA ALA A 113 -17.22 -4.99 0.38
C ALA A 113 -17.17 -3.51 -0.05
N GLY A 114 -17.32 -3.23 -1.36
CA GLY A 114 -17.34 -1.87 -1.90
C GLY A 114 -15.99 -1.34 -2.36
N VAL A 115 -14.95 -2.16 -2.40
CA VAL A 115 -13.64 -1.82 -2.98
C VAL A 115 -13.81 -1.52 -4.47
N LYS A 116 -13.08 -0.53 -4.96
CA LYS A 116 -13.11 -0.08 -6.36
C LYS A 116 -11.81 -0.34 -7.10
N TYR A 117 -10.69 -0.33 -6.38
CA TYR A 117 -9.39 -0.63 -6.97
C TYR A 117 -8.51 -1.46 -6.02
N ILE A 118 -7.63 -2.24 -6.62
CA ILE A 118 -6.65 -3.08 -5.93
C ILE A 118 -5.25 -2.87 -6.51
N GLY A 119 -4.21 -3.08 -5.70
CA GLY A 119 -2.80 -3.00 -6.11
C GLY A 119 -2.10 -4.36 -6.19
N ASP A 120 -2.83 -5.48 -6.05
CA ASP A 120 -2.21 -6.79 -5.84
C ASP A 120 -1.74 -7.47 -7.14
N TYR A 121 -2.08 -6.92 -8.31
CA TYR A 121 -1.77 -7.54 -9.61
C TYR A 121 -0.76 -6.71 -10.41
N PRO A 122 0.56 -6.95 -10.22
CA PRO A 122 1.61 -6.21 -10.93
C PRO A 122 1.88 -6.79 -12.33
N TYR A 123 0.88 -6.88 -13.19
CA TYR A 123 1.00 -7.48 -14.52
C TYR A 123 0.95 -6.48 -15.67
N ASP A 124 0.77 -5.20 -15.39
CA ASP A 124 0.72 -4.13 -16.38
C ASP A 124 1.31 -2.85 -15.80
N ASP A 125 1.63 -1.88 -16.64
CA ASP A 125 2.04 -0.52 -16.26
C ASP A 125 0.87 0.47 -16.33
N GLU A 126 -0.29 0.02 -16.79
CA GLU A 126 -1.52 0.79 -16.96
C GLU A 126 -2.63 0.25 -16.07
N PRO A 127 -3.58 1.08 -15.65
CA PRO A 127 -4.77 0.59 -14.99
C PRO A 127 -5.53 -0.38 -15.90
N THR A 128 -5.93 -1.51 -15.37
CA THR A 128 -6.73 -2.50 -16.09
C THR A 128 -7.97 -2.86 -15.28
N GLU A 129 -8.99 -3.36 -15.94
CA GLU A 129 -10.23 -3.77 -15.30
C GLU A 129 -10.31 -5.30 -15.25
N ILE A 130 -10.65 -5.83 -14.08
CA ILE A 130 -11.01 -7.23 -13.90
C ILE A 130 -12.48 -7.35 -13.55
N GLN A 131 -13.11 -8.40 -14.06
CA GLN A 131 -14.51 -8.71 -13.78
C GLN A 131 -14.62 -9.55 -12.52
N THR A 132 -15.59 -9.20 -11.66
CA THR A 132 -15.91 -9.95 -10.46
C THR A 132 -17.42 -10.29 -10.43
N ALA A 133 -17.83 -11.17 -9.54
CA ALA A 133 -19.25 -11.49 -9.33
C ALA A 133 -20.07 -10.28 -8.83
N HIS A 134 -19.42 -9.21 -8.33
CA HIS A 134 -20.07 -8.04 -7.76
C HIS A 134 -19.75 -6.73 -8.51
N GLY A 135 -19.34 -6.84 -9.77
CA GLY A 135 -18.96 -5.73 -10.62
C GLY A 135 -17.45 -5.60 -10.82
N PRO A 136 -17.02 -4.66 -11.66
CA PRO A 136 -15.60 -4.53 -12.00
C PRO A 136 -14.78 -3.97 -10.85
N LEU A 137 -13.52 -4.43 -10.77
CA LEU A 137 -12.45 -3.83 -10.00
C LEU A 137 -11.38 -3.30 -10.94
N VAL A 138 -10.84 -2.13 -10.65
CA VAL A 138 -9.67 -1.60 -11.34
C VAL A 138 -8.41 -2.13 -10.66
N THR A 139 -7.49 -2.70 -11.41
CA THR A 139 -6.15 -3.00 -10.92
C THR A 139 -5.24 -1.82 -11.21
N LEU A 140 -4.61 -1.29 -10.19
CA LEU A 140 -3.59 -0.26 -10.33
C LEU A 140 -2.21 -0.92 -10.26
N PRO A 141 -1.30 -0.62 -11.20
CA PRO A 141 0.05 -1.15 -11.17
C PRO A 141 0.74 -0.87 -9.84
N TYR A 142 1.22 -1.92 -9.19
CA TYR A 142 2.09 -1.84 -8.03
C TYR A 142 3.49 -2.23 -8.47
N THR A 143 4.35 -1.23 -8.69
CA THR A 143 5.68 -1.44 -9.24
C THR A 143 6.58 -2.12 -8.20
N VAL A 144 6.63 -3.44 -8.24
CA VAL A 144 7.34 -4.28 -7.24
C VAL A 144 8.81 -3.89 -7.11
N GLU A 145 9.44 -3.50 -8.23
CA GLU A 145 10.84 -3.07 -8.28
C GLU A 145 11.08 -1.71 -7.60
N ASN A 146 10.03 -0.92 -7.37
CA ASN A 146 10.11 0.35 -6.67
C ASN A 146 9.63 0.25 -5.21
N ASN A 147 9.84 -0.91 -4.60
CA ASN A 147 9.48 -1.21 -3.22
C ASN A 147 10.75 -1.49 -2.40
N ASP A 148 10.89 -0.84 -1.26
CA ASP A 148 12.07 -0.96 -0.38
C ASP A 148 12.29 -2.37 0.17
N ILE A 149 11.24 -3.19 0.35
CA ILE A 149 11.42 -4.59 0.77
C ILE A 149 12.15 -5.41 -0.29
N PRO A 150 11.66 -5.56 -1.54
CA PRO A 150 12.40 -6.28 -2.56
C PRO A 150 13.80 -5.71 -2.79
N MET A 151 13.93 -4.39 -2.84
CA MET A 151 15.19 -3.76 -3.21
C MET A 151 16.24 -3.82 -2.11
N MET A 152 15.88 -3.46 -0.89
CA MET A 152 16.87 -3.30 0.20
C MET A 152 16.99 -4.56 1.06
N ILE A 153 15.87 -5.25 1.34
CA ILE A 153 15.88 -6.39 2.24
C ILE A 153 16.14 -7.71 1.49
N VAL A 154 15.56 -7.89 0.32
CA VAL A 154 15.69 -9.14 -0.43
C VAL A 154 16.92 -9.14 -1.35
N GLN A 155 17.11 -8.06 -2.11
CA GLN A 155 18.19 -7.94 -3.09
C GLN A 155 19.44 -7.25 -2.54
N HIS A 156 19.36 -6.69 -1.32
CA HIS A 156 20.47 -6.03 -0.62
C HIS A 156 21.08 -4.83 -1.38
N HIS A 157 20.25 -4.12 -2.15
CA HIS A 157 20.69 -2.89 -2.81
C HIS A 157 20.73 -1.72 -1.82
N GLU A 158 21.66 -0.80 -2.06
CA GLU A 158 21.75 0.44 -1.31
C GLU A 158 20.70 1.46 -1.75
N ALA A 159 20.39 2.42 -0.88
CA ALA A 159 19.41 3.47 -1.14
C ALA A 159 19.71 4.28 -2.41
N ALA A 160 20.98 4.54 -2.72
CA ALA A 160 21.39 5.24 -3.93
C ALA A 160 20.98 4.48 -5.22
N TYR A 161 21.21 3.17 -5.23
CA TYR A 161 20.80 2.34 -6.36
C TYR A 161 19.26 2.34 -6.55
N TRP A 162 18.50 2.18 -5.47
CA TRP A 162 17.06 2.22 -5.53
C TRP A 162 16.52 3.59 -5.99
N THR A 163 17.12 4.68 -5.51
CA THR A 163 16.78 6.04 -5.95
C THR A 163 16.98 6.17 -7.46
N GLN A 164 18.14 5.73 -7.99
CA GLN A 164 18.39 5.78 -9.43
C GLN A 164 17.38 4.96 -10.21
N LYS A 165 17.06 3.75 -9.73
CA LYS A 165 16.04 2.91 -10.37
C LYS A 165 14.66 3.56 -10.43
N CYS A 166 14.24 4.23 -9.36
CA CYS A 166 12.99 4.99 -9.37
C CYS A 166 13.02 6.13 -10.42
N CYS A 167 14.13 6.86 -10.51
CA CYS A 167 14.30 7.90 -11.53
C CYS A 167 14.24 7.32 -12.94
N ASP A 168 14.97 6.23 -13.21
CA ASP A 168 14.99 5.57 -14.52
C ASP A 168 13.59 5.04 -14.91
N THR A 169 12.85 4.48 -13.95
CA THR A 169 11.46 4.04 -14.16
C THR A 169 10.57 5.22 -14.53
N PHE A 170 10.69 6.33 -13.80
CA PHE A 170 9.91 7.55 -14.09
C PHE A 170 10.22 8.09 -15.48
N ASP A 171 11.49 8.23 -15.83
CA ASP A 171 11.91 8.74 -17.14
C ASP A 171 11.41 7.86 -18.28
N ARG A 172 11.46 6.54 -18.11
CA ARG A 172 10.93 5.58 -19.08
C ARG A 172 9.42 5.70 -19.24
N TYR A 173 8.66 5.76 -18.15
CA TYR A 173 7.21 5.89 -18.20
C TYR A 173 6.78 7.24 -18.80
N LEU A 174 7.50 8.32 -18.47
CA LEU A 174 7.26 9.64 -19.08
C LEU A 174 7.49 9.62 -20.59
N GLN A 175 8.56 8.97 -21.06
CA GLN A 175 8.82 8.79 -22.48
C GLN A 175 7.66 8.03 -23.15
N GLU A 176 7.28 6.86 -22.61
CA GLU A 176 6.22 6.04 -23.20
C GLU A 176 4.87 6.73 -23.24
N ALA A 177 4.51 7.44 -22.16
CA ALA A 177 3.27 8.20 -22.11
C ALA A 177 3.27 9.39 -23.09
N THR A 178 4.43 9.98 -23.36
CA THR A 178 4.59 11.05 -24.35
C THR A 178 4.50 10.52 -25.79
N GLU A 179 5.11 9.37 -26.05
CA GLU A 179 5.07 8.70 -27.37
C GLU A 179 3.68 8.13 -27.68
N ASN A 180 2.90 7.79 -26.67
CA ASN A 180 1.58 7.17 -26.80
C ASN A 180 0.52 7.93 -25.98
N PRO A 181 0.10 9.14 -26.41
CA PRO A 181 -0.93 9.91 -25.73
C PRO A 181 -2.23 9.10 -25.61
N GLY A 182 -2.77 8.98 -24.42
CA GLY A 182 -3.98 8.19 -24.12
C GLY A 182 -3.70 6.82 -23.50
N ARG A 183 -2.42 6.45 -23.33
CA ARG A 183 -1.99 5.29 -22.55
C ARG A 183 -1.26 5.73 -21.27
N PRO A 184 -2.01 5.99 -20.18
CA PRO A 184 -1.45 6.51 -18.95
C PRO A 184 -0.58 5.45 -18.27
N LYS A 185 0.55 5.87 -17.70
CA LYS A 185 1.40 5.01 -16.87
C LYS A 185 1.20 5.33 -15.41
N ILE A 186 1.21 4.31 -14.56
CA ILE A 186 1.19 4.46 -13.11
C ILE A 186 2.48 3.90 -12.54
N MET A 187 3.20 4.72 -11.79
CA MET A 187 4.38 4.34 -11.06
C MET A 187 4.06 4.35 -9.57
N ALA A 188 4.11 3.20 -8.93
CA ALA A 188 4.03 3.09 -7.48
C ALA A 188 5.44 3.07 -6.88
N ILE A 189 5.65 3.85 -5.82
CA ILE A 189 6.84 3.77 -4.97
C ILE A 189 6.36 3.36 -3.59
N ALA A 190 6.73 2.16 -3.15
CA ALA A 190 6.30 1.62 -1.88
C ALA A 190 7.43 1.67 -0.84
N ILE A 191 7.11 2.22 0.32
CA ILE A 191 8.06 2.40 1.41
C ILE A 191 7.49 1.91 2.73
N HIS A 192 8.37 1.39 3.57
CA HIS A 192 8.03 0.93 4.91
C HIS A 192 8.83 1.74 5.93
N PRO A 193 8.17 2.38 6.92
CA PRO A 193 8.83 3.28 7.86
C PRO A 193 9.98 2.66 8.66
N TYR A 194 9.95 1.35 8.90
CA TYR A 194 11.01 0.66 9.61
C TYR A 194 12.24 0.33 8.74
N ILE A 195 12.13 0.49 7.41
CA ILE A 195 13.23 0.31 6.45
C ILE A 195 13.73 1.68 6.01
N SER A 196 13.02 2.33 5.10
CA SER A 196 13.43 3.61 4.50
C SER A 196 13.29 4.80 5.44
N GLY A 197 12.67 4.64 6.60
CA GLY A 197 12.58 5.68 7.65
C GLY A 197 13.81 5.74 8.55
N GLN A 198 14.81 4.90 8.32
CA GLN A 198 16.09 4.96 9.03
C GLN A 198 16.96 6.12 8.52
N PRO A 199 18.00 6.52 9.28
CA PRO A 199 18.94 7.60 8.87
C PRO A 199 19.67 7.28 7.59
#